data_b992ac488b24fe4fdc72cd5ffae0b2c1
#
_entry.id   b992ac488b24fe4fdc72cd5ffae0b2c1
#
_cell.length_a   1.000
_cell.length_b   1.000
_cell.length_c   1.000
_cell.angle_alpha   90.00
_cell.angle_beta   90.00
_cell.angle_gamma   90.00
#
_symmetry.space_group_name_H-M   'P 1'
#
loop_
_entity.id
_entity.type
_entity.pdbx_description
1 polymer ?
#
loop_
_entity_poly.entity_id
_entity_poly.type
_entity_poly.pdbx_seq_one_letter_code
_entity_poly.pdbx_strand_id
1 'polypeptide(L)'
;MAKHVLLTREKAKNQPWADILREAGFQVSEVPMIETVAKEMSCEADDYDWIIFTSANTVDYFLRTNELSPNIHIATIGAKTTEALQKRNFIAHFQPSAYTTDVFIEEWLDLKLQNQKILLPKSNKSRNEIAQQLTKKGHAVTEIISYETKLPNEAKQMLSRASKEYPIDIAIFASPSAWHHFLTCYTRTISEIEIASIGPVTTQAIHDSGYDVFYEAEVYTMQSLCEQLIRRN
;
A
#
# COMPACT_ATOMS: atom_id res chain seq x y z
N MET A 1 26.46 9.49 -19.71
CA MET A 1 25.06 9.32 -20.21
C MET A 1 24.15 9.50 -19.02
N ALA A 2 22.93 10.00 -19.24
CA ALA A 2 21.94 10.12 -18.15
C ALA A 2 21.60 8.72 -17.62
N LYS A 3 21.60 8.52 -16.29
CA LYS A 3 21.16 7.25 -15.69
C LYS A 3 19.66 7.03 -15.93
N HIS A 4 19.29 5.79 -16.23
CA HIS A 4 17.89 5.40 -16.47
C HIS A 4 17.24 4.83 -15.21
N VAL A 5 16.21 5.51 -14.72
CA VAL A 5 15.44 5.15 -13.52
C VAL A 5 14.11 4.50 -13.90
N LEU A 6 13.82 3.36 -13.30
CA LEU A 6 12.53 2.67 -13.39
C LEU A 6 11.68 2.96 -12.16
N LEU A 7 10.49 3.53 -12.35
CA LEU A 7 9.47 3.71 -11.32
C LEU A 7 8.42 2.61 -11.39
N THR A 8 8.17 1.92 -10.27
CA THR A 8 7.35 0.70 -10.22
C THR A 8 6.01 0.84 -9.48
N ARG A 9 5.69 2.02 -8.96
CA ARG A 9 4.44 2.30 -8.25
C ARG A 9 3.24 2.32 -9.20
N GLU A 10 2.04 2.39 -8.64
CA GLU A 10 0.81 2.67 -9.41
C GLU A 10 0.97 3.91 -10.29
N LYS A 11 0.39 3.88 -11.48
CA LYS A 11 0.56 4.92 -12.51
C LYS A 11 0.37 6.35 -11.98
N ALA A 12 -0.74 6.62 -11.30
CA ALA A 12 -1.03 7.95 -10.76
C ALA A 12 -0.05 8.39 -9.64
N LYS A 13 0.63 7.46 -9.01
CA LYS A 13 1.60 7.72 -7.94
C LYS A 13 3.04 7.85 -8.43
N ASN A 14 3.31 7.52 -9.70
CA ASN A 14 4.63 7.67 -10.32
C ASN A 14 4.85 9.07 -10.86
N GLN A 15 3.84 9.66 -11.51
CA GLN A 15 3.96 10.89 -12.29
C GLN A 15 4.71 12.04 -11.58
N PRO A 16 4.40 12.42 -10.32
CA PRO A 16 5.10 13.53 -9.66
C PRO A 16 6.61 13.27 -9.50
N TRP A 17 6.98 12.02 -9.27
CA TRP A 17 8.38 11.61 -9.08
C TRP A 17 9.12 11.46 -10.40
N ALA A 18 8.42 11.05 -11.45
CA ALA A 18 8.98 10.99 -12.79
C ALA A 18 9.39 12.38 -13.27
N ASP A 19 8.56 13.39 -13.03
CA ASP A 19 8.85 14.76 -13.44
C ASP A 19 10.06 15.34 -12.68
N ILE A 20 10.11 15.16 -11.35
CA ILE A 20 11.25 15.58 -10.51
C ILE A 20 12.56 14.93 -10.97
N LEU A 21 12.55 13.63 -11.27
CA LEU A 21 13.75 12.91 -11.71
C LEU A 21 14.17 13.32 -13.12
N ARG A 22 13.23 13.57 -14.04
CA ARG A 22 13.53 14.08 -15.38
C ARG A 22 14.14 15.49 -15.31
N GLU A 23 13.60 16.38 -14.47
CA GLU A 23 14.17 17.71 -14.23
C GLU A 23 15.60 17.64 -13.68
N ALA A 24 15.91 16.62 -12.88
CA ALA A 24 17.24 16.36 -12.35
C ALA A 24 18.20 15.65 -13.36
N GLY A 25 17.76 15.44 -14.61
CA GLY A 25 18.59 14.90 -15.69
C GLY A 25 18.59 13.38 -15.82
N PHE A 26 17.72 12.66 -15.12
CA PHE A 26 17.54 11.22 -15.32
C PHE A 26 16.63 10.92 -16.51
N GLN A 27 16.92 9.81 -17.19
CA GLN A 27 15.94 9.17 -18.04
C GLN A 27 14.98 8.37 -17.16
N VAL A 28 13.66 8.46 -17.36
CA VAL A 28 12.67 7.82 -16.47
C VAL A 28 11.66 7.01 -17.27
N SER A 29 11.56 5.73 -16.92
CA SER A 29 10.48 4.84 -17.34
C SER A 29 9.52 4.58 -16.19
N GLU A 30 8.23 4.71 -16.49
CA GLU A 30 7.14 4.42 -15.55
C GLU A 30 6.50 3.09 -15.93
N VAL A 31 6.80 2.05 -15.17
CA VAL A 31 6.25 0.71 -15.38
C VAL A 31 5.58 0.24 -14.10
N PRO A 32 4.28 0.49 -13.93
CA PRO A 32 3.56 0.05 -12.75
C PRO A 32 3.65 -1.48 -12.57
N MET A 33 4.18 -1.91 -11.43
CA MET A 33 4.22 -3.32 -11.02
C MET A 33 3.06 -3.68 -10.11
N ILE A 34 2.25 -2.70 -9.72
CA ILE A 34 1.04 -2.88 -8.93
C ILE A 34 -0.06 -1.97 -9.45
N GLU A 35 -1.28 -2.48 -9.41
CA GLU A 35 -2.51 -1.70 -9.53
C GLU A 35 -3.49 -2.13 -8.44
N THR A 36 -4.30 -1.19 -7.97
CA THR A 36 -5.39 -1.48 -7.06
C THR A 36 -6.72 -1.42 -7.81
N VAL A 37 -7.51 -2.50 -7.70
CA VAL A 37 -8.79 -2.64 -8.38
C VAL A 37 -9.88 -2.82 -7.35
N ALA A 38 -10.93 -2.01 -7.44
CA ALA A 38 -12.10 -2.18 -6.59
C ALA A 38 -12.71 -3.58 -6.77
N LYS A 39 -13.19 -4.16 -5.68
CA LYS A 39 -14.07 -5.33 -5.72
C LYS A 39 -15.49 -4.84 -5.60
N GLU A 40 -16.34 -5.25 -6.52
CA GLU A 40 -17.78 -5.04 -6.37
C GLU A 40 -18.27 -5.87 -5.18
N MET A 41 -18.89 -5.20 -4.25
CA MET A 41 -19.42 -5.77 -3.03
C MET A 41 -20.70 -5.05 -2.67
N SER A 42 -21.74 -5.79 -2.43
CA SER A 42 -22.90 -5.32 -1.69
C SER A 42 -22.75 -5.79 -0.24
N CYS A 43 -22.70 -4.89 0.69
CA CYS A 43 -22.73 -5.18 2.11
C CYS A 43 -23.80 -4.30 2.74
N GLU A 44 -24.74 -4.92 3.45
CA GLU A 44 -25.72 -4.18 4.27
C GLU A 44 -25.01 -3.75 5.55
N ALA A 45 -24.49 -2.50 5.56
CA ALA A 45 -23.76 -1.96 6.70
C ALA A 45 -24.64 -1.86 7.97
N ASP A 46 -25.94 -1.89 7.82
CA ASP A 46 -26.93 -1.86 8.91
C ASP A 46 -26.90 -3.11 9.83
N ASP A 47 -26.31 -4.20 9.35
CA ASP A 47 -26.18 -5.44 10.12
C ASP A 47 -25.03 -5.41 11.13
N TYR A 48 -24.23 -4.35 11.16
CA TYR A 48 -23.01 -4.25 11.96
C TYR A 48 -23.07 -3.10 12.99
N ASP A 49 -22.49 -3.36 14.16
CA ASP A 49 -22.32 -2.36 15.21
C ASP A 49 -21.12 -1.45 14.92
N TRP A 50 -20.06 -2.04 14.34
CA TRP A 50 -18.80 -1.37 14.02
C TRP A 50 -18.30 -1.68 12.63
N ILE A 51 -17.63 -0.70 12.03
CA ILE A 51 -16.76 -0.89 10.87
C ILE A 51 -15.34 -0.43 11.21
N ILE A 52 -14.33 -1.25 10.88
CA ILE A 52 -12.92 -0.93 11.15
C ILE A 52 -12.18 -0.72 9.84
N PHE A 53 -11.68 0.48 9.62
CA PHE A 53 -10.83 0.80 8.49
C PHE A 53 -9.35 0.82 8.89
N THR A 54 -8.56 -0.05 8.28
CA THR A 54 -7.11 -0.17 8.58
C THR A 54 -6.23 0.65 7.63
N SER A 55 -6.77 1.20 6.55
CA SER A 55 -6.03 2.02 5.58
C SER A 55 -6.92 3.02 4.84
N ALA A 56 -6.34 4.13 4.39
CA ALA A 56 -7.03 5.12 3.57
C ALA A 56 -7.60 4.53 2.28
N ASN A 57 -6.87 3.63 1.62
CA ASN A 57 -7.37 2.94 0.43
C ASN A 57 -8.65 2.15 0.74
N THR A 58 -8.73 1.50 1.89
CA THR A 58 -9.93 0.74 2.29
C THR A 58 -11.15 1.65 2.44
N VAL A 59 -10.97 2.83 3.05
CA VAL A 59 -12.02 3.87 3.14
C VAL A 59 -12.47 4.27 1.74
N ASP A 60 -11.52 4.60 0.87
CA ASP A 60 -11.82 5.08 -0.49
C ASP A 60 -12.53 4.04 -1.34
N TYR A 61 -12.08 2.79 -1.30
CA TYR A 61 -12.69 1.72 -2.11
C TYR A 61 -14.03 1.28 -1.55
N PHE A 62 -14.17 1.15 -0.24
CA PHE A 62 -15.42 0.74 0.38
C PHE A 62 -16.53 1.77 0.15
N LEU A 63 -16.27 3.05 0.41
CA LEU A 63 -17.24 4.13 0.29
C LEU A 63 -17.53 4.58 -1.16
N ARG A 64 -16.95 3.92 -2.16
CA ARG A 64 -17.36 4.13 -3.57
C ARG A 64 -18.62 3.37 -3.92
N THR A 65 -18.86 2.24 -3.29
CA THR A 65 -19.91 1.27 -3.66
C THR A 65 -20.86 0.95 -2.50
N ASN A 66 -20.55 1.41 -1.28
CA ASN A 66 -21.37 1.15 -0.11
C ASN A 66 -21.64 2.46 0.65
N GLU A 67 -22.81 2.56 1.23
CA GLU A 67 -23.19 3.59 2.17
C GLU A 67 -23.01 3.08 3.60
N LEU A 68 -22.71 3.96 4.53
CA LEU A 68 -22.67 3.63 5.95
C LEU A 68 -23.99 3.99 6.61
N SER A 69 -24.48 3.10 7.46
CA SER A 69 -25.59 3.40 8.34
C SER A 69 -25.25 4.56 9.28
N PRO A 70 -26.19 5.49 9.54
CA PRO A 70 -25.99 6.56 10.52
C PRO A 70 -25.65 6.07 11.93
N ASN A 71 -26.02 4.83 12.25
CA ASN A 71 -25.85 4.25 13.58
C ASN A 71 -24.57 3.42 13.73
N ILE A 72 -23.84 3.15 12.63
CA ILE A 72 -22.62 2.35 12.70
C ILE A 72 -21.48 3.14 13.36
N HIS A 73 -20.80 2.52 14.30
CA HIS A 73 -19.58 3.09 14.84
C HIS A 73 -18.40 2.83 13.92
N ILE A 74 -17.50 3.80 13.80
CA ILE A 74 -16.36 3.73 12.89
C ILE A 74 -15.06 3.76 13.69
N ALA A 75 -14.18 2.78 13.45
CA ALA A 75 -12.84 2.77 13.98
C ALA A 75 -11.81 2.89 12.84
N THR A 76 -10.70 3.58 13.13
CA THR A 76 -9.56 3.69 12.21
C THR A 76 -8.26 3.39 12.96
N ILE A 77 -7.20 2.94 12.25
CA ILE A 77 -5.92 2.69 12.90
C ILE A 77 -4.96 3.86 12.74
N GLY A 78 -4.86 4.47 11.58
CA GLY A 78 -3.85 5.46 11.30
C GLY A 78 -4.40 6.84 10.92
N ALA A 79 -3.64 7.91 11.18
CA ALA A 79 -4.02 9.29 10.88
C ALA A 79 -4.48 9.47 9.42
N LYS A 80 -3.76 8.93 8.44
CA LYS A 80 -4.13 9.00 7.02
C LYS A 80 -5.48 8.32 6.73
N THR A 81 -5.83 7.29 7.49
CA THR A 81 -7.13 6.61 7.37
C THR A 81 -8.25 7.49 7.92
N THR A 82 -8.00 8.13 9.06
CA THR A 82 -8.94 9.09 9.67
C THR A 82 -9.14 10.31 8.76
N GLU A 83 -8.06 10.85 8.18
CA GLU A 83 -8.15 11.95 7.21
C GLU A 83 -8.97 11.57 5.96
N ALA A 84 -8.78 10.35 5.43
CA ALA A 84 -9.55 9.86 4.28
C ALA A 84 -11.05 9.75 4.63
N LEU A 85 -11.36 9.32 5.86
CA LEU A 85 -12.72 9.24 6.37
C LEU A 85 -13.35 10.64 6.52
N GLN A 86 -12.61 11.60 7.09
CA GLN A 86 -13.04 12.99 7.25
C GLN A 86 -13.33 13.69 5.92
N LYS A 87 -12.53 13.42 4.87
CA LYS A 87 -12.78 13.91 3.51
C LYS A 87 -14.10 13.41 2.91
N ARG A 88 -14.67 12.36 3.46
CA ARG A 88 -15.96 11.79 3.12
C ARG A 88 -17.08 12.21 4.09
N ASN A 89 -16.81 13.20 4.97
CA ASN A 89 -17.72 13.73 6.00
C ASN A 89 -18.12 12.70 7.08
N PHE A 90 -17.28 11.70 7.35
CA PHE A 90 -17.46 10.77 8.44
C PHE A 90 -16.47 11.05 9.59
N ILE A 91 -16.84 10.68 10.79
CA ILE A 91 -16.03 10.84 12.00
C ILE A 91 -15.66 9.46 12.54
N ALA A 92 -14.40 9.25 12.88
CA ALA A 92 -13.97 8.06 13.60
C ALA A 92 -14.38 8.16 15.08
N HIS A 93 -15.08 7.13 15.58
CA HIS A 93 -15.48 7.01 16.98
C HIS A 93 -14.35 6.43 17.85
N PHE A 94 -13.43 5.70 17.21
CA PHE A 94 -12.25 5.14 17.86
C PHE A 94 -11.03 5.21 16.94
N GLN A 95 -9.90 5.63 17.52
CA GLN A 95 -8.58 5.61 16.91
C GLN A 95 -7.54 5.36 18.01
N PRO A 96 -6.59 4.44 17.84
CA PRO A 96 -5.59 4.15 18.87
C PRO A 96 -4.58 5.30 19.02
N SER A 97 -3.92 5.34 20.18
CA SER A 97 -2.87 6.32 20.51
C SER A 97 -1.60 6.14 19.66
N ALA A 98 -1.31 4.91 19.22
CA ALA A 98 -0.27 4.60 18.26
C ALA A 98 -0.83 3.77 17.09
N TYR A 99 -0.31 4.04 15.89
CA TYR A 99 -0.87 3.54 14.62
C TYR A 99 -0.39 2.12 14.28
N THR A 100 -0.42 1.22 15.25
CA THR A 100 -0.06 -0.19 15.10
C THR A 100 -1.24 -1.10 15.40
N THR A 101 -1.21 -2.31 14.85
CA THR A 101 -2.24 -3.32 15.10
C THR A 101 -2.30 -3.73 16.57
N ASP A 102 -1.14 -3.87 17.21
CA ASP A 102 -1.05 -4.31 18.61
C ASP A 102 -1.71 -3.29 19.56
N VAL A 103 -1.34 -2.02 19.42
CA VAL A 103 -1.93 -0.93 20.25
C VAL A 103 -3.43 -0.79 19.95
N PHE A 104 -3.84 -0.91 18.67
CA PHE A 104 -5.26 -0.92 18.33
C PHE A 104 -6.02 -2.02 19.08
N ILE A 105 -5.51 -3.25 19.10
CA ILE A 105 -6.16 -4.38 19.76
C ILE A 105 -6.20 -4.16 21.27
N GLU A 106 -5.09 -3.73 21.88
CA GLU A 106 -5.00 -3.46 23.31
C GLU A 106 -6.04 -2.41 23.75
N GLU A 107 -6.02 -1.23 23.14
CA GLU A 107 -6.92 -0.14 23.49
C GLU A 107 -8.39 -0.44 23.11
N TRP A 108 -8.63 -1.21 22.03
CA TRP A 108 -9.98 -1.69 21.71
C TRP A 108 -10.57 -2.54 22.83
N LEU A 109 -9.76 -3.42 23.42
CA LEU A 109 -10.22 -4.28 24.50
C LEU A 109 -10.56 -3.48 25.77
N ASP A 110 -9.90 -2.35 25.99
CA ASP A 110 -10.20 -1.44 27.11
C ASP A 110 -11.58 -0.76 27.00
N LEU A 111 -12.18 -0.73 25.80
CA LEU A 111 -13.57 -0.27 25.61
C LEU A 111 -14.60 -1.21 26.26
N LYS A 112 -14.20 -2.43 26.66
CA LYS A 112 -15.03 -3.45 27.32
C LYS A 112 -16.31 -3.79 26.54
N LEU A 113 -16.29 -3.62 25.23
CA LEU A 113 -17.38 -4.00 24.34
C LEU A 113 -17.55 -5.52 24.31
N GLN A 114 -18.78 -6.00 24.23
CA GLN A 114 -19.09 -7.44 24.19
C GLN A 114 -19.97 -7.77 22.99
N ASN A 115 -19.74 -8.92 22.39
CA ASN A 115 -20.59 -9.52 21.36
C ASN A 115 -20.90 -8.58 20.16
N GLN A 116 -19.93 -7.71 19.79
CA GLN A 116 -20.14 -6.77 18.69
C GLN A 116 -20.06 -7.49 17.33
N LYS A 117 -20.92 -7.09 16.42
CA LYS A 117 -20.83 -7.44 15.00
C LYS A 117 -19.94 -6.41 14.30
N ILE A 118 -18.81 -6.84 13.80
CA ILE A 118 -17.74 -5.98 13.27
C ILE A 118 -17.54 -6.28 11.79
N LEU A 119 -17.66 -5.25 10.95
CA LEU A 119 -17.28 -5.30 9.55
C LEU A 119 -15.83 -4.85 9.42
N LEU A 120 -15.00 -5.65 8.75
CA LEU A 120 -13.59 -5.36 8.50
C LEU A 120 -13.29 -5.37 6.99
N PRO A 121 -13.52 -4.26 6.30
CA PRO A 121 -13.09 -4.11 4.91
C PRO A 121 -11.56 -4.12 4.82
N LYS A 122 -11.00 -4.87 3.86
CA LYS A 122 -9.56 -5.05 3.73
C LYS A 122 -9.13 -5.25 2.27
N SER A 123 -7.82 -5.25 2.03
CA SER A 123 -7.28 -5.72 0.75
C SER A 123 -7.05 -7.24 0.77
N ASN A 124 -6.90 -7.83 -0.41
CA ASN A 124 -6.48 -9.23 -0.56
C ASN A 124 -5.09 -9.54 0.04
N LYS A 125 -4.28 -8.52 0.34
CA LYS A 125 -2.92 -8.64 0.92
C LYS A 125 -2.86 -8.31 2.40
N SER A 126 -3.97 -7.87 3.01
CA SER A 126 -4.00 -7.51 4.43
C SER A 126 -3.91 -8.75 5.32
N ARG A 127 -3.23 -8.59 6.47
CA ARG A 127 -3.15 -9.63 7.50
C ARG A 127 -4.51 -9.84 8.18
N ASN A 128 -4.70 -11.01 8.82
CA ASN A 128 -5.96 -11.36 9.50
C ASN A 128 -5.89 -11.18 11.02
N GLU A 129 -4.85 -10.53 11.52
CA GLU A 129 -4.53 -10.45 12.94
C GLU A 129 -5.66 -9.79 13.76
N ILE A 130 -6.18 -8.64 13.30
CA ILE A 130 -7.28 -7.95 13.96
C ILE A 130 -8.52 -8.85 14.04
N ALA A 131 -8.93 -9.44 12.92
CA ALA A 131 -10.08 -10.33 12.90
C ALA A 131 -9.92 -11.51 13.85
N GLN A 132 -8.75 -12.15 13.84
CA GLN A 132 -8.46 -13.27 14.72
C GLN A 132 -8.51 -12.91 16.20
N GLN A 133 -7.91 -11.78 16.59
CA GLN A 133 -7.88 -11.36 18.00
C GLN A 133 -9.26 -10.93 18.49
N LEU A 134 -10.00 -10.16 17.70
CA LEU A 134 -11.36 -9.73 18.08
C LEU A 134 -12.34 -10.92 18.14
N THR A 135 -12.21 -11.88 17.22
CA THR A 135 -13.03 -13.11 17.26
C THR A 135 -12.72 -13.95 18.51
N LYS A 136 -11.43 -14.09 18.89
CA LYS A 136 -11.05 -14.77 20.15
C LYS A 136 -11.63 -14.10 21.39
N LYS A 137 -11.96 -12.82 21.31
CA LYS A 137 -12.58 -12.04 22.40
C LYS A 137 -14.12 -12.02 22.36
N GLY A 138 -14.72 -12.82 21.49
CA GLY A 138 -16.17 -13.02 21.43
C GLY A 138 -16.92 -12.07 20.51
N HIS A 139 -16.23 -11.30 19.65
CA HIS A 139 -16.88 -10.49 18.63
C HIS A 139 -17.17 -11.30 17.36
N ALA A 140 -18.25 -10.98 16.66
CA ALA A 140 -18.56 -11.53 15.34
C ALA A 140 -17.90 -10.66 14.25
N VAL A 141 -16.75 -11.09 13.71
CA VAL A 141 -16.00 -10.32 12.72
C VAL A 141 -16.25 -10.85 11.32
N THR A 142 -16.72 -9.99 10.42
CA THR A 142 -16.89 -10.29 9.00
C THR A 142 -15.83 -9.54 8.21
N GLU A 143 -14.89 -10.27 7.59
CA GLU A 143 -13.88 -9.71 6.71
C GLU A 143 -14.40 -9.66 5.26
N ILE A 144 -14.21 -8.52 4.61
CA ILE A 144 -14.59 -8.36 3.20
C ILE A 144 -13.45 -7.75 2.39
N ILE A 145 -13.25 -8.26 1.17
CA ILE A 145 -12.21 -7.72 0.27
C ILE A 145 -12.81 -6.55 -0.51
N SER A 146 -12.47 -5.31 -0.14
CA SER A 146 -12.94 -4.09 -0.81
C SER A 146 -12.11 -3.72 -2.04
N TYR A 147 -10.87 -4.15 -2.12
CA TYR A 147 -10.01 -3.98 -3.28
C TYR A 147 -8.92 -5.05 -3.35
N GLU A 148 -8.41 -5.27 -4.56
CA GLU A 148 -7.28 -6.16 -4.80
C GLU A 148 -6.06 -5.37 -5.27
N THR A 149 -4.90 -5.72 -4.73
CA THR A 149 -3.61 -5.31 -5.29
C THR A 149 -3.10 -6.45 -6.15
N LYS A 150 -2.92 -6.19 -7.43
CA LYS A 150 -2.47 -7.18 -8.43
C LYS A 150 -1.42 -6.61 -9.38
N LEU A 151 -0.79 -7.48 -10.16
CA LEU A 151 0.08 -7.10 -11.26
C LEU A 151 -0.78 -6.58 -12.43
N PRO A 152 -0.48 -5.39 -12.99
CA PRO A 152 -1.15 -4.93 -14.21
C PRO A 152 -0.88 -5.88 -15.39
N ASN A 153 -1.89 -6.13 -16.20
CA ASN A 153 -1.77 -7.05 -17.34
C ASN A 153 -0.67 -6.65 -18.33
N GLU A 154 -0.44 -5.36 -18.52
CA GLU A 154 0.54 -4.81 -19.46
C GLU A 154 1.95 -4.69 -18.87
N ALA A 155 2.13 -4.90 -17.56
CA ALA A 155 3.39 -4.65 -16.84
C ALA A 155 4.58 -5.36 -17.48
N LYS A 156 4.45 -6.63 -17.83
CA LYS A 156 5.51 -7.42 -18.48
C LYS A 156 5.92 -6.85 -19.84
N GLN A 157 4.94 -6.42 -20.64
CA GLN A 157 5.21 -5.84 -21.96
C GLN A 157 5.85 -4.46 -21.83
N MET A 158 5.36 -3.61 -20.92
CA MET A 158 5.92 -2.30 -20.63
C MET A 158 7.36 -2.41 -20.14
N LEU A 159 7.64 -3.32 -19.21
CA LEU A 159 8.97 -3.58 -18.68
C LEU A 159 9.94 -4.06 -19.77
N SER A 160 9.48 -4.95 -20.64
CA SER A 160 10.28 -5.43 -21.77
C SER A 160 10.62 -4.30 -22.75
N ARG A 161 9.70 -3.37 -23.01
CA ARG A 161 9.97 -2.19 -23.85
C ARG A 161 10.99 -1.28 -23.19
N ALA A 162 10.74 -0.86 -21.94
CA ALA A 162 11.62 0.03 -21.19
C ALA A 162 13.05 -0.50 -21.14
N SER A 163 13.23 -1.79 -20.86
CA SER A 163 14.56 -2.41 -20.77
C SER A 163 15.24 -2.71 -22.11
N LYS A 164 14.50 -2.69 -23.22
CA LYS A 164 15.07 -2.82 -24.57
C LYS A 164 15.56 -1.48 -25.13
N GLU A 165 14.81 -0.42 -24.83
CA GLU A 165 15.12 0.91 -25.31
C GLU A 165 16.39 1.45 -24.65
N TYR A 166 16.50 1.29 -23.32
CA TYR A 166 17.67 1.66 -22.53
C TYR A 166 17.91 0.65 -21.40
N PRO A 167 19.17 0.33 -21.05
CA PRO A 167 19.49 -0.40 -19.83
C PRO A 167 18.90 0.32 -18.61
N ILE A 168 18.34 -0.44 -17.67
CA ILE A 168 17.85 0.12 -16.41
C ILE A 168 19.03 0.19 -15.45
N ASP A 169 19.43 1.40 -15.04
CA ASP A 169 20.50 1.60 -14.09
C ASP A 169 19.99 1.53 -12.64
N ILE A 170 18.80 2.10 -12.38
CA ILE A 170 18.20 2.17 -11.04
C ILE A 170 16.75 1.73 -11.12
N ALA A 171 16.31 0.88 -10.18
CA ALA A 171 14.90 0.50 -10.05
C ALA A 171 14.37 0.81 -8.65
N ILE A 172 13.27 1.58 -8.58
CA ILE A 172 12.68 2.04 -7.32
C ILE A 172 11.46 1.20 -6.94
N PHE A 173 11.50 0.64 -5.72
CA PHE A 173 10.42 -0.18 -5.16
C PHE A 173 9.86 0.45 -3.89
N ALA A 174 8.54 0.68 -3.87
CA ALA A 174 7.82 1.26 -2.73
C ALA A 174 6.96 0.23 -1.99
N SER A 175 7.06 -1.05 -2.33
CA SER A 175 6.38 -2.14 -1.63
C SER A 175 6.97 -3.51 -1.99
N PRO A 176 6.88 -4.50 -1.08
CA PRO A 176 7.22 -5.90 -1.39
C PRO A 176 6.49 -6.45 -2.61
N SER A 177 5.20 -6.12 -2.77
CA SER A 177 4.41 -6.60 -3.90
C SER A 177 4.95 -6.11 -5.25
N ALA A 178 5.39 -4.84 -5.33
CA ALA A 178 5.99 -4.31 -6.56
C ALA A 178 7.31 -5.04 -6.90
N TRP A 179 8.13 -5.33 -5.89
CA TRP A 179 9.35 -6.11 -6.06
C TRP A 179 9.08 -7.53 -6.56
N HIS A 180 8.18 -8.27 -5.90
CA HIS A 180 7.86 -9.65 -6.31
C HIS A 180 7.28 -9.70 -7.73
N HIS A 181 6.42 -8.75 -8.09
CA HIS A 181 5.90 -8.66 -9.45
C HIS A 181 6.98 -8.32 -10.47
N PHE A 182 7.94 -7.44 -10.11
CA PHE A 182 9.09 -7.16 -10.96
C PHE A 182 9.91 -8.43 -11.23
N LEU A 183 10.22 -9.22 -10.20
CA LEU A 183 10.94 -10.50 -10.36
C LEU A 183 10.23 -11.47 -11.30
N THR A 184 8.90 -11.50 -11.29
CA THR A 184 8.13 -12.39 -12.19
C THR A 184 8.11 -11.89 -13.64
N CYS A 185 8.31 -10.60 -13.87
CA CYS A 185 8.22 -9.97 -15.19
C CYS A 185 9.57 -9.73 -15.85
N TYR A 186 10.62 -9.45 -15.05
CA TYR A 186 11.93 -9.08 -15.57
C TYR A 186 12.74 -10.33 -15.90
N THR A 187 13.16 -10.45 -17.16
CA THR A 187 13.83 -11.67 -17.67
C THR A 187 15.34 -11.48 -17.96
N ARG A 188 15.87 -10.31 -17.64
CA ARG A 188 17.29 -10.00 -17.80
C ARG A 188 18.02 -10.09 -16.47
N THR A 189 19.33 -9.91 -16.51
CA THR A 189 20.20 -9.88 -15.33
C THR A 189 19.86 -8.69 -14.44
N ILE A 190 19.62 -8.92 -13.16
CA ILE A 190 19.28 -7.89 -12.16
C ILE A 190 20.54 -7.35 -11.49
N SER A 191 21.65 -8.09 -11.48
CA SER A 191 22.90 -7.72 -10.77
C SER A 191 23.53 -6.40 -11.26
N GLU A 192 23.09 -5.88 -12.40
CA GLU A 192 23.56 -4.59 -12.95
C GLU A 192 22.64 -3.43 -12.56
N ILE A 193 21.52 -3.71 -11.87
CA ILE A 193 20.54 -2.70 -11.48
C ILE A 193 20.78 -2.29 -10.02
N GLU A 194 21.01 -1.00 -9.78
CA GLU A 194 21.01 -0.43 -8.45
C GLU A 194 19.56 -0.42 -7.89
N ILE A 195 19.28 -1.24 -6.89
CA ILE A 195 17.95 -1.37 -6.32
C ILE A 195 17.74 -0.31 -5.25
N ALA A 196 16.65 0.45 -5.37
CA ALA A 196 16.25 1.47 -4.41
C ALA A 196 14.92 1.08 -3.73
N SER A 197 14.89 1.07 -2.40
CA SER A 197 13.70 0.77 -1.61
C SER A 197 13.21 1.95 -0.78
N ILE A 198 11.89 2.02 -0.58
CA ILE A 198 11.28 3.08 0.21
C ILE A 198 11.49 2.91 1.72
N GLY A 199 11.93 1.73 2.18
CA GLY A 199 12.13 1.48 3.60
C GLY A 199 12.17 0.00 3.96
N PRO A 200 12.33 -0.31 5.27
CA PRO A 200 12.82 -1.60 5.76
C PRO A 200 11.95 -2.80 5.39
N VAL A 201 10.62 -2.66 5.30
CA VAL A 201 9.73 -3.77 4.91
C VAL A 201 9.98 -4.19 3.45
N THR A 202 10.24 -3.22 2.58
CA THR A 202 10.55 -3.49 1.16
C THR A 202 11.99 -3.99 1.03
N THR A 203 12.93 -3.41 1.76
CA THR A 203 14.34 -3.85 1.84
C THR A 203 14.42 -5.32 2.28
N GLN A 204 13.71 -5.71 3.32
CA GLN A 204 13.70 -7.09 3.78
C GLN A 204 13.19 -8.05 2.72
N ALA A 205 12.11 -7.71 2.01
CA ALA A 205 11.58 -8.55 0.93
C ALA A 205 12.56 -8.70 -0.25
N ILE A 206 13.37 -7.68 -0.52
CA ILE A 206 14.43 -7.71 -1.53
C ILE A 206 15.55 -8.65 -1.07
N HIS A 207 16.02 -8.51 0.19
CA HIS A 207 17.06 -9.38 0.78
C HIS A 207 16.61 -10.84 0.86
N ASP A 208 15.35 -11.09 1.25
CA ASP A 208 14.77 -12.45 1.29
C ASP A 208 14.75 -13.13 -0.09
N SER A 209 14.80 -12.32 -1.15
CA SER A 209 14.91 -12.80 -2.54
C SER A 209 16.35 -12.95 -3.03
N GLY A 210 17.34 -12.69 -2.17
CA GLY A 210 18.78 -12.83 -2.48
C GLY A 210 19.41 -11.64 -3.21
N TYR A 211 18.82 -10.44 -3.11
CA TYR A 211 19.34 -9.23 -3.74
C TYR A 211 19.68 -8.16 -2.71
N ASP A 212 20.66 -7.31 -3.02
CA ASP A 212 21.07 -6.19 -2.19
C ASP A 212 20.33 -4.90 -2.57
N VAL A 213 20.12 -4.03 -1.58
CA VAL A 213 19.56 -2.70 -1.74
C VAL A 213 20.67 -1.67 -1.70
N PHE A 214 20.83 -0.86 -2.77
CA PHE A 214 21.81 0.21 -2.85
C PHE A 214 21.36 1.49 -2.16
N TYR A 215 20.05 1.76 -2.21
CA TYR A 215 19.45 2.97 -1.64
C TYR A 215 18.21 2.59 -0.83
N GLU A 216 18.24 2.83 0.47
CA GLU A 216 17.03 2.84 1.31
C GLU A 216 16.75 4.29 1.72
N ALA A 217 15.50 4.73 1.63
CA ALA A 217 15.15 6.11 1.99
C ALA A 217 15.38 6.37 3.48
N GLU A 218 16.07 7.47 3.80
CA GLU A 218 16.32 7.90 5.19
C GLU A 218 15.02 8.21 5.95
N VAL A 219 14.07 8.81 5.25
CA VAL A 219 12.68 8.95 5.68
C VAL A 219 11.84 8.16 4.69
N TYR A 220 10.97 7.27 5.15
CA TYR A 220 10.25 6.28 4.32
C TYR A 220 9.23 6.91 3.37
N THR A 221 9.72 7.84 2.54
CA THR A 221 8.95 8.57 1.54
C THR A 221 9.64 8.54 0.18
N MET A 222 8.85 8.66 -0.89
CA MET A 222 9.41 8.80 -2.24
C MET A 222 10.22 10.08 -2.40
N GLN A 223 9.83 11.15 -1.70
CA GLN A 223 10.57 12.41 -1.70
C GLN A 223 12.01 12.20 -1.22
N SER A 224 12.18 11.62 -0.02
CA SER A 224 13.52 11.34 0.54
C SER A 224 14.35 10.45 -0.37
N LEU A 225 13.74 9.43 -0.98
CA LEU A 225 14.44 8.53 -1.89
C LEU A 225 14.89 9.23 -3.18
N CYS A 226 14.02 10.03 -3.79
CA CYS A 226 14.37 10.79 -5.00
C CYS A 226 15.44 11.84 -4.72
N GLU A 227 15.34 12.59 -3.62
CA GLU A 227 16.36 13.55 -3.20
C GLU A 227 17.73 12.89 -2.96
N GLN A 228 17.74 11.69 -2.38
CA GLN A 228 18.97 10.91 -2.17
C GLN A 228 19.61 10.50 -3.50
N LEU A 229 18.80 10.06 -4.47
CA LEU A 229 19.28 9.71 -5.81
C LEU A 229 19.84 10.93 -6.56
N ILE A 230 19.14 12.08 -6.49
CA ILE A 230 19.55 13.32 -7.14
C ILE A 230 20.89 13.82 -6.58
N ARG A 231 21.09 13.74 -5.26
CA ARG A 231 22.36 14.15 -4.62
C ARG A 231 23.57 13.29 -5.03
N ARG A 232 23.34 12.07 -5.52
CA ARG A 232 24.40 11.11 -5.88
C ARG A 232 24.59 10.96 -7.40
N ASN A 233 23.81 11.68 -8.22
CA ASN A 233 23.94 11.70 -9.67
C ASN A 233 24.97 12.74 -10.10
#